data_659601265a72ff8d7cce41c214f63106
#
_entry.id   659601265a72ff8d7cce41c214f63106
#
_cell.length_a   1.000
_cell.length_b   1.000
_cell.length_c   1.000
_cell.angle_alpha   90.00
_cell.angle_beta   90.00
_cell.angle_gamma   90.00
#
_symmetry.space_group_name_H-M   'P 1'
#
loop_
_entity.id
_entity.type
_entity.pdbx_description
1 polymer ?
#
loop_
_entity_poly.entity_id
_entity_poly.type
_entity_poly.pdbx_seq_one_letter_code
_entity_poly.pdbx_strand_id
1 'polypeptide(L)'
;MTTSDLDDLRRVLAYEDAIDDTESVTEVGPELYVVPFWTTDMCRAIVRAAESVGGFEPQPDDPVPGHEVSLAVISPRLFEHVQNDLGSRIWPQLREVWPLIDYCGLRDVFVIKYSLEAQTELRIHHDVAQVSASVKLNDDYEGAELSFPRQGVTNADVPVGSLLVWPSLVTHPHLAAPLRSGVKYGLTVWFELPGQYS
;
A
#
# COMPACT_ATOMS: atom_id res chain seq x y z
N MET A 1 8.02 -12.28 -21.43
CA MET A 1 8.41 -10.92 -21.02
C MET A 1 8.59 -10.09 -22.29
N THR A 2 7.80 -9.05 -22.47
CA THR A 2 7.89 -8.15 -23.62
C THR A 2 8.98 -7.09 -23.38
N THR A 3 9.35 -6.32 -24.42
CA THR A 3 10.29 -5.19 -24.25
C THR A 3 9.73 -4.15 -23.26
N SER A 4 8.41 -3.96 -23.26
CA SER A 4 7.69 -3.08 -22.32
C SER A 4 7.87 -3.53 -20.87
N ASP A 5 7.74 -4.85 -20.59
CA ASP A 5 7.89 -5.39 -19.22
C ASP A 5 9.30 -5.16 -18.67
N LEU A 6 10.33 -5.23 -19.57
CA LEU A 6 11.72 -4.95 -19.19
C LEU A 6 11.96 -3.48 -18.88
N ASP A 7 11.34 -2.57 -19.62
CA ASP A 7 11.47 -1.14 -19.38
C ASP A 7 10.74 -0.72 -18.10
N ASP A 8 9.61 -1.33 -17.80
CA ASP A 8 8.90 -1.12 -16.53
C ASP A 8 9.71 -1.64 -15.33
N LEU A 9 10.29 -2.83 -15.44
CA LEU A 9 11.19 -3.35 -14.40
C LEU A 9 12.41 -2.45 -14.19
N ARG A 10 12.99 -1.90 -15.26
CA ARG A 10 14.11 -0.95 -15.14
C ARG A 10 13.68 0.32 -14.42
N ARG A 11 12.52 0.89 -14.73
CA ARG A 11 11.96 2.08 -14.05
C ARG A 11 11.74 1.80 -12.57
N VAL A 12 11.10 0.68 -12.24
CA VAL A 12 10.88 0.24 -10.85
C VAL A 12 12.19 0.07 -10.10
N LEU A 13 13.22 -0.50 -10.73
CA LEU A 13 14.54 -0.70 -10.13
C LEU A 13 15.36 0.58 -10.01
N ALA A 14 15.14 1.58 -10.88
CA ALA A 14 15.81 2.88 -10.78
C ALA A 14 15.28 3.71 -9.61
N TYR A 15 13.99 3.71 -9.38
CA TYR A 15 13.24 4.36 -8.28
C TYR A 15 13.39 5.90 -8.18
N GLU A 16 14.48 6.48 -8.71
CA GLU A 16 14.91 7.86 -8.44
C GLU A 16 14.00 8.95 -9.03
N ASP A 17 13.41 8.71 -10.21
CA ASP A 17 12.57 9.68 -10.92
C ASP A 17 11.06 9.43 -10.76
N ALA A 18 10.68 8.50 -9.90
CA ALA A 18 9.32 8.01 -9.76
C ALA A 18 8.58 8.55 -8.52
N ILE A 19 9.30 9.21 -7.62
CA ILE A 19 8.78 9.68 -6.33
C ILE A 19 8.27 11.11 -6.47
N ASP A 20 7.08 11.36 -5.91
CA ASP A 20 6.55 12.71 -5.78
C ASP A 20 7.30 13.45 -4.66
N ASP A 21 7.87 14.63 -4.99
CA ASP A 21 8.65 15.45 -4.06
C ASP A 21 7.78 16.30 -3.11
N THR A 22 6.45 16.24 -3.24
CA THR A 22 5.57 17.00 -2.35
C THR A 22 5.62 16.45 -0.92
N GLU A 23 5.88 17.33 0.03
CA GLU A 23 6.08 17.02 1.46
C GLU A 23 4.84 17.35 2.31
N SER A 24 3.64 17.30 1.76
CA SER A 24 2.43 17.66 2.49
C SER A 24 1.73 16.46 3.10
N VAL A 25 1.56 16.46 4.42
CA VAL A 25 0.68 15.52 5.14
C VAL A 25 -0.68 16.18 5.33
N THR A 26 -1.74 15.51 4.89
CA THR A 26 -3.12 15.99 5.02
C THR A 26 -3.95 15.01 5.84
N GLU A 27 -4.56 15.48 6.92
CA GLU A 27 -5.53 14.68 7.67
C GLU A 27 -6.85 14.64 6.91
N VAL A 28 -7.32 13.43 6.58
CA VAL A 28 -8.58 13.19 5.85
C VAL A 28 -9.69 12.61 6.74
N GLY A 29 -9.35 12.29 7.95
CA GLY A 29 -10.23 11.81 9.00
C GLY A 29 -9.45 11.60 10.30
N PRO A 30 -10.10 11.29 11.44
CA PRO A 30 -9.40 11.13 12.71
C PRO A 30 -8.23 10.13 12.59
N GLU A 31 -7.00 10.60 12.73
CA GLU A 31 -5.75 9.84 12.62
C GLU A 31 -5.59 9.08 11.28
N LEU A 32 -6.18 9.61 10.19
CA LEU A 32 -6.02 9.14 8.82
C LEU A 32 -5.30 10.22 8.02
N TYR A 33 -4.11 9.93 7.54
CA TYR A 33 -3.25 10.90 6.86
C TYR A 33 -2.95 10.47 5.44
N VAL A 34 -3.02 11.42 4.50
CA VAL A 34 -2.63 11.21 3.09
C VAL A 34 -1.36 11.98 2.82
N VAL A 35 -0.40 11.31 2.19
CA VAL A 35 0.89 11.86 1.77
C VAL A 35 1.11 11.52 0.31
N PRO A 36 1.44 12.49 -0.57
CA PRO A 36 1.92 12.19 -1.91
C PRO A 36 3.16 11.30 -1.85
N PHE A 37 3.19 10.21 -2.62
CA PHE A 37 4.24 9.21 -2.47
C PHE A 37 4.87 8.80 -3.81
N TRP A 38 4.08 8.38 -4.78
CA TRP A 38 4.54 7.96 -6.11
C TRP A 38 3.83 8.68 -7.23
N THR A 39 4.52 8.84 -8.36
CA THR A 39 3.89 9.28 -9.60
C THR A 39 2.96 8.20 -10.15
N THR A 40 1.98 8.60 -10.96
CA THR A 40 1.09 7.65 -11.64
C THR A 40 1.87 6.67 -12.54
N ASP A 41 2.99 7.11 -13.13
CA ASP A 41 3.83 6.25 -13.97
C ASP A 41 4.55 5.18 -13.13
N MET A 42 5.01 5.52 -11.92
CA MET A 42 5.55 4.54 -10.98
C MET A 42 4.48 3.52 -10.58
N CYS A 43 3.27 3.97 -10.24
CA CYS A 43 2.15 3.07 -9.90
C CYS A 43 1.87 2.08 -11.03
N ARG A 44 1.79 2.54 -12.29
CA ARG A 44 1.61 1.68 -13.46
C ARG A 44 2.75 0.68 -13.63
N ALA A 45 4.01 1.11 -13.41
CA ALA A 45 5.17 0.24 -13.52
C ALA A 45 5.16 -0.86 -12.43
N ILE A 46 4.79 -0.52 -11.19
CA ILE A 46 4.61 -1.48 -10.09
C ILE A 46 3.53 -2.51 -10.44
N VAL A 47 2.36 -2.08 -10.91
CA VAL A 47 1.27 -2.99 -11.30
C VAL A 47 1.73 -3.95 -12.38
N ARG A 48 2.38 -3.46 -13.45
CA ARG A 48 2.89 -4.32 -14.53
C ARG A 48 3.98 -5.28 -14.05
N ALA A 49 4.87 -4.83 -13.17
CA ALA A 49 5.89 -5.69 -12.58
C ALA A 49 5.24 -6.82 -11.73
N ALA A 50 4.26 -6.48 -10.89
CA ALA A 50 3.51 -7.47 -10.11
C ALA A 50 2.79 -8.49 -11.00
N GLU A 51 2.09 -8.03 -12.05
CA GLU A 51 1.43 -8.92 -13.02
C GLU A 51 2.42 -9.82 -13.79
N SER A 52 3.61 -9.31 -14.10
CA SER A 52 4.63 -10.11 -14.82
C SER A 52 5.22 -11.22 -13.96
N VAL A 53 5.30 -11.01 -12.64
CA VAL A 53 5.70 -12.05 -11.68
C VAL A 53 4.56 -13.03 -11.46
N GLY A 54 3.33 -12.53 -11.38
CA GLY A 54 2.13 -13.32 -11.07
C GLY A 54 2.11 -13.77 -9.61
N GLY A 55 1.33 -14.84 -9.34
CA GLY A 55 1.30 -15.43 -8.00
C GLY A 55 0.45 -14.66 -7.00
N PHE A 56 -0.58 -13.92 -7.47
CA PHE A 56 -1.59 -13.32 -6.60
C PHE A 56 -2.45 -14.42 -5.98
N GLU A 57 -1.94 -15.03 -4.92
CA GLU A 57 -2.59 -16.13 -4.23
C GLU A 57 -2.82 -15.79 -2.76
N PRO A 58 -3.94 -16.22 -2.17
CA PRO A 58 -4.17 -16.01 -0.75
C PRO A 58 -3.20 -16.88 0.07
N GLN A 59 -2.67 -16.30 1.15
CA GLN A 59 -1.85 -17.08 2.08
C GLN A 59 -2.76 -18.03 2.89
N PRO A 60 -2.50 -19.35 2.91
CA PRO A 60 -3.43 -20.34 3.50
C PRO A 60 -3.70 -20.15 4.99
N ASP A 61 -2.73 -19.59 5.72
CA ASP A 61 -2.79 -19.42 7.18
C ASP A 61 -3.19 -17.98 7.59
N ASP A 62 -3.46 -17.10 6.61
CA ASP A 62 -3.91 -15.73 6.90
C ASP A 62 -5.39 -15.74 7.29
N PRO A 63 -5.76 -15.23 8.49
CA PRO A 63 -7.15 -15.11 8.90
C PRO A 63 -7.95 -14.10 8.05
N VAL A 64 -7.27 -13.25 7.27
CA VAL A 64 -7.86 -12.25 6.35
C VAL A 64 -7.15 -12.36 5.00
N PRO A 65 -7.28 -13.49 4.29
CA PRO A 65 -6.48 -13.78 3.12
C PRO A 65 -6.73 -12.78 1.99
N GLY A 66 -5.66 -12.17 1.49
CA GLY A 66 -5.66 -11.30 0.32
C GLY A 66 -5.02 -11.99 -0.88
N HIS A 67 -5.47 -11.67 -2.10
CA HIS A 67 -4.76 -12.04 -3.33
C HIS A 67 -3.59 -11.06 -3.52
N GLU A 68 -2.41 -11.45 -3.05
CA GLU A 68 -1.28 -10.55 -2.90
C GLU A 68 0.04 -11.13 -3.41
N VAL A 69 0.98 -10.24 -3.75
CA VAL A 69 2.36 -10.58 -4.07
C VAL A 69 3.31 -9.64 -3.34
N SER A 70 4.25 -10.19 -2.56
CA SER A 70 5.22 -9.38 -1.82
C SER A 70 6.12 -8.60 -2.77
N LEU A 71 6.42 -7.35 -2.41
CA LEU A 71 7.35 -6.50 -3.16
C LEU A 71 8.76 -7.11 -3.20
N ALA A 72 9.16 -7.84 -2.15
CA ALA A 72 10.43 -8.55 -2.10
C ALA A 72 10.50 -9.71 -3.11
N VAL A 73 9.36 -10.33 -3.47
CA VAL A 73 9.27 -11.34 -4.54
C VAL A 73 9.38 -10.68 -5.92
N ILE A 74 8.79 -9.50 -6.09
CA ILE A 74 8.94 -8.71 -7.32
C ILE A 74 10.40 -8.29 -7.49
N SER A 75 11.02 -7.71 -6.45
CA SER A 75 12.42 -7.36 -6.41
C SER A 75 12.86 -7.03 -4.97
N PRO A 76 13.82 -7.78 -4.39
CA PRO A 76 14.42 -7.43 -3.09
C PRO A 76 14.99 -6.01 -3.07
N ARG A 77 15.61 -5.57 -4.17
CA ARG A 77 16.18 -4.23 -4.30
C ARG A 77 15.09 -3.15 -4.25
N LEU A 78 13.94 -3.39 -4.87
CA LEU A 78 12.80 -2.48 -4.79
C LEU A 78 12.28 -2.36 -3.36
N PHE A 79 12.18 -3.48 -2.64
CA PHE A 79 11.81 -3.48 -1.22
C PHE A 79 12.75 -2.62 -0.38
N GLU A 80 14.08 -2.76 -0.58
CA GLU A 80 15.08 -1.92 0.11
C GLU A 80 14.93 -0.43 -0.23
N HIS A 81 14.67 -0.09 -1.50
CA HIS A 81 14.41 1.30 -1.91
C HIS A 81 13.18 1.89 -1.22
N VAL A 82 12.07 1.15 -1.19
CA VAL A 82 10.85 1.57 -0.51
C VAL A 82 11.09 1.75 0.99
N GLN A 83 11.81 0.82 1.62
CA GLN A 83 12.16 0.93 3.05
C GLN A 83 12.97 2.21 3.33
N ASN A 84 13.98 2.48 2.53
CA ASN A 84 14.83 3.66 2.71
C ASN A 84 14.05 4.96 2.48
N ASP A 85 13.20 5.01 1.47
CA ASP A 85 12.37 6.16 1.16
C ASP A 85 11.33 6.46 2.25
N LEU A 86 10.61 5.44 2.71
CA LEU A 86 9.68 5.57 3.82
C LEU A 86 10.38 6.04 5.10
N GLY A 87 11.57 5.50 5.39
CA GLY A 87 12.36 5.89 6.56
C GLY A 87 12.90 7.32 6.50
N SER A 88 13.34 7.77 5.32
CA SER A 88 13.99 9.07 5.16
C SER A 88 13.01 10.22 4.86
N ARG A 89 11.93 9.96 4.17
CA ARG A 89 11.00 10.99 3.69
C ARG A 89 9.65 10.98 4.41
N ILE A 90 9.06 9.81 4.61
CA ILE A 90 7.70 9.71 5.15
C ILE A 90 7.71 9.66 6.68
N TRP A 91 8.57 8.84 7.27
CA TRP A 91 8.59 8.67 8.72
C TRP A 91 8.87 9.97 9.51
N PRO A 92 9.76 10.87 9.10
CA PRO A 92 9.92 12.15 9.78
C PRO A 92 8.64 12.98 9.85
N GLN A 93 7.81 12.96 8.79
CA GLN A 93 6.52 13.66 8.75
C GLN A 93 5.48 12.99 9.68
N LEU A 94 5.44 11.66 9.73
CA LEU A 94 4.55 10.92 10.64
C LEU A 94 4.89 11.18 12.12
N ARG A 95 6.15 11.43 12.46
CA ARG A 95 6.56 11.81 13.82
C ARG A 95 6.01 13.17 14.25
N GLU A 96 5.75 14.07 13.33
CA GLU A 96 5.12 15.36 13.63
C GLU A 96 3.66 15.17 14.04
N VAL A 97 2.95 14.19 13.44
CA VAL A 97 1.56 13.89 13.78
C VAL A 97 1.42 12.89 14.93
N TRP A 98 2.40 11.98 15.09
CA TRP A 98 2.47 11.00 16.19
C TRP A 98 3.80 11.10 16.96
N PRO A 99 4.02 12.15 17.75
CA PRO A 99 5.32 12.41 18.38
C PRO A 99 5.72 11.38 19.45
N LEU A 100 4.79 10.54 19.90
CA LEU A 100 5.04 9.47 20.88
C LEU A 100 5.39 8.13 20.22
N ILE A 101 5.36 8.04 18.89
CA ILE A 101 5.73 6.84 18.15
C ILE A 101 7.19 6.92 17.75
N ASP A 102 7.99 5.96 18.19
CA ASP A 102 9.35 5.76 17.70
C ASP A 102 9.34 5.19 16.27
N TYR A 103 10.48 5.31 15.57
CA TYR A 103 10.63 4.76 14.24
C TYR A 103 10.27 3.27 14.21
N CYS A 104 9.34 2.92 13.35
CA CYS A 104 9.01 1.55 13.01
C CYS A 104 9.74 1.15 11.72
N GLY A 105 10.31 -0.04 11.69
CA GLY A 105 10.84 -0.64 10.47
C GLY A 105 9.72 -1.19 9.59
N LEU A 106 10.02 -1.49 8.35
CA LEU A 106 9.10 -2.25 7.50
C LEU A 106 9.03 -3.70 7.97
N ARG A 107 7.81 -4.20 8.17
CA ARG A 107 7.52 -5.61 8.32
C ARG A 107 7.32 -6.26 6.97
N ASP A 108 6.39 -5.72 6.17
CA ASP A 108 6.07 -6.22 4.84
C ASP A 108 5.52 -5.12 3.95
N VAL A 109 5.69 -5.32 2.63
CA VAL A 109 5.10 -4.50 1.57
C VAL A 109 4.65 -5.42 0.46
N PHE A 110 3.38 -5.37 0.11
CA PHE A 110 2.83 -6.23 -0.93
C PHE A 110 1.78 -5.53 -1.79
N VAL A 111 1.70 -5.95 -3.05
CA VAL A 111 0.64 -5.53 -3.97
C VAL A 111 -0.55 -6.45 -3.79
N ILE A 112 -1.72 -5.90 -3.48
CA ILE A 112 -2.98 -6.62 -3.39
C ILE A 112 -3.84 -6.35 -4.62
N LYS A 113 -4.50 -7.41 -5.14
CA LYS A 113 -5.34 -7.37 -6.34
C LYS A 113 -6.77 -7.77 -6.02
N TYR A 114 -7.71 -6.96 -6.50
CA TYR A 114 -9.14 -7.29 -6.51
C TYR A 114 -9.61 -7.43 -7.94
N SER A 115 -10.27 -8.54 -8.26
CA SER A 115 -10.85 -8.82 -9.57
C SER A 115 -12.13 -9.63 -9.44
N LEU A 116 -13.01 -9.56 -10.45
CA LEU A 116 -14.27 -10.30 -10.44
C LEU A 116 -14.08 -11.80 -10.56
N GLU A 117 -12.94 -12.26 -11.08
CA GLU A 117 -12.60 -13.66 -11.25
C GLU A 117 -12.04 -14.33 -9.99
N ALA A 118 -11.60 -13.51 -9.00
CA ALA A 118 -10.94 -14.03 -7.81
C ALA A 118 -11.47 -13.37 -6.54
N GLN A 119 -10.80 -12.34 -6.02
CA GLN A 119 -11.19 -11.65 -4.80
C GLN A 119 -11.90 -10.34 -5.14
N THR A 120 -13.16 -10.17 -4.72
CA THR A 120 -13.94 -8.96 -4.97
C THR A 120 -13.97 -8.00 -3.78
N GLU A 121 -13.71 -8.48 -2.58
CA GLU A 121 -13.81 -7.69 -1.34
C GLU A 121 -12.85 -8.21 -0.27
N LEU A 122 -12.66 -7.44 0.78
CA LEU A 122 -11.99 -7.90 1.98
C LEU A 122 -12.82 -7.50 3.20
N ARG A 123 -13.18 -8.50 4.04
CA ARG A 123 -14.01 -8.29 5.22
C ARG A 123 -13.40 -7.25 6.17
N ILE A 124 -14.21 -6.69 7.05
CA ILE A 124 -13.73 -5.79 8.09
C ILE A 124 -12.70 -6.49 9.00
N HIS A 125 -11.57 -5.84 9.20
CA HIS A 125 -10.45 -6.31 10.02
C HIS A 125 -9.62 -5.12 10.51
N HIS A 126 -8.60 -5.40 11.29
CA HIS A 126 -7.47 -4.52 11.56
C HIS A 126 -6.18 -5.30 11.31
N ASP A 127 -5.14 -4.61 10.90
CA ASP A 127 -3.88 -5.23 10.52
C ASP A 127 -3.05 -5.67 11.74
N VAL A 128 -2.19 -6.64 11.53
CA VAL A 128 -1.21 -7.13 12.52
C VAL A 128 0.07 -6.30 12.42
N ALA A 129 -0.06 -4.99 12.52
CA ALA A 129 1.02 -4.03 12.43
C ALA A 129 0.81 -2.91 13.46
N GLN A 130 1.78 -2.05 13.69
CA GLN A 130 1.60 -0.88 14.56
C GLN A 130 1.04 0.30 13.79
N VAL A 131 1.58 0.51 12.60
CA VAL A 131 1.10 1.49 11.63
C VAL A 131 0.94 0.77 10.30
N SER A 132 -0.16 1.01 9.62
CA SER A 132 -0.41 0.54 8.26
C SER A 132 -0.50 1.70 7.31
N ALA A 133 -0.16 1.43 6.05
CA ALA A 133 -0.40 2.36 4.98
C ALA A 133 -0.83 1.62 3.70
N SER A 134 -1.47 2.35 2.80
CA SER A 134 -1.85 1.85 1.49
C SER A 134 -1.65 2.90 0.42
N VAL A 135 -1.01 2.53 -0.70
CA VAL A 135 -0.95 3.36 -1.90
C VAL A 135 -2.01 2.91 -2.88
N LYS A 136 -2.82 3.86 -3.34
CA LYS A 136 -3.76 3.62 -4.45
C LYS A 136 -2.97 3.55 -5.76
N LEU A 137 -2.92 2.37 -6.40
CA LEU A 137 -2.09 2.15 -7.59
C LEU A 137 -2.80 2.43 -8.91
N ASN A 138 -4.15 2.39 -8.93
CA ASN A 138 -4.97 2.71 -10.09
C ASN A 138 -6.34 3.24 -9.67
N ASP A 139 -7.15 3.73 -10.60
CA ASP A 139 -8.49 4.27 -10.39
C ASP A 139 -9.50 3.87 -11.48
N ASP A 140 -9.12 2.97 -12.39
CA ASP A 140 -9.95 2.47 -13.50
C ASP A 140 -10.83 1.28 -13.08
N TYR A 141 -11.49 1.41 -11.93
CA TYR A 141 -12.41 0.40 -11.36
C TYR A 141 -13.58 1.08 -10.62
N GLU A 142 -14.63 0.32 -10.33
CA GLU A 142 -15.75 0.73 -9.47
C GLU A 142 -15.91 -0.21 -8.29
N GLY A 143 -16.15 0.35 -7.12
CA GLY A 143 -16.19 -0.40 -5.86
C GLY A 143 -14.79 -0.61 -5.27
N ALA A 144 -14.66 -1.59 -4.42
CA ALA A 144 -13.43 -1.96 -3.74
C ALA A 144 -12.72 -0.80 -3.00
N GLU A 145 -13.43 0.27 -2.65
CA GLU A 145 -12.87 1.36 -1.85
C GLU A 145 -12.39 0.81 -0.49
N LEU A 146 -11.20 1.24 -0.07
CA LEU A 146 -10.76 1.05 1.30
C LEU A 146 -11.61 1.95 2.20
N SER A 147 -12.34 1.35 3.13
CA SER A 147 -13.31 2.03 3.98
C SER A 147 -12.99 1.86 5.46
N PHE A 148 -13.09 2.96 6.20
CA PHE A 148 -12.90 3.05 7.64
C PHE A 148 -14.25 3.42 8.30
N PRO A 149 -15.11 2.44 8.63
CA PRO A 149 -16.48 2.71 9.08
C PRO A 149 -16.56 3.54 10.37
N ARG A 150 -15.59 3.39 11.28
CA ARG A 150 -15.55 4.18 12.54
C ARG A 150 -15.23 5.64 12.30
N GLN A 151 -14.40 5.94 11.32
CA GLN A 151 -13.98 7.30 10.98
C GLN A 151 -14.93 7.95 9.95
N GLY A 152 -15.77 7.14 9.27
CA GLY A 152 -16.65 7.60 8.20
C GLY A 152 -15.89 8.02 6.94
N VAL A 153 -14.72 7.44 6.69
CA VAL A 153 -13.81 7.80 5.59
C VAL A 153 -13.64 6.64 4.62
N THR A 154 -13.47 6.95 3.34
CA THR A 154 -13.03 6.01 2.29
C THR A 154 -11.87 6.62 1.50
N ASN A 155 -11.13 5.76 0.80
CA ASN A 155 -10.06 6.23 -0.10
C ASN A 155 -10.55 6.52 -1.54
N ALA A 156 -11.86 6.68 -1.75
CA ALA A 156 -12.41 6.94 -3.08
C ALA A 156 -11.76 8.17 -3.74
N ASP A 157 -11.69 9.28 -3.00
CA ASP A 157 -11.16 10.55 -3.47
C ASP A 157 -9.63 10.71 -3.26
N VAL A 158 -8.96 9.68 -2.71
CA VAL A 158 -7.49 9.71 -2.56
C VAL A 158 -6.85 9.56 -3.94
N PRO A 159 -5.94 10.48 -4.33
CA PRO A 159 -5.28 10.42 -5.64
C PRO A 159 -4.43 9.15 -5.82
N VAL A 160 -4.32 8.67 -7.06
CA VAL A 160 -3.37 7.61 -7.42
C VAL A 160 -1.95 8.04 -7.06
N GLY A 161 -1.20 7.14 -6.43
CA GLY A 161 0.16 7.39 -5.97
C GLY A 161 0.26 8.01 -4.58
N SER A 162 -0.86 8.36 -3.95
CA SER A 162 -0.84 8.83 -2.56
C SER A 162 -0.84 7.67 -1.57
N LEU A 163 -0.06 7.83 -0.50
CA LEU A 163 0.02 6.93 0.65
C LEU A 163 -1.00 7.39 1.69
N LEU A 164 -2.00 6.56 1.97
CA LEU A 164 -2.92 6.72 3.09
C LEU A 164 -2.38 5.95 4.28
N VAL A 165 -2.22 6.60 5.43
CA VAL A 165 -1.55 6.04 6.63
C VAL A 165 -2.49 6.10 7.82
N TRP A 166 -2.49 5.05 8.65
CA TRP A 166 -3.33 4.95 9.87
C TRP A 166 -2.70 4.06 10.95
N PRO A 167 -3.08 4.25 12.23
CA PRO A 167 -2.73 3.31 13.29
C PRO A 167 -3.41 1.95 13.04
N SER A 168 -2.66 0.86 13.08
CA SER A 168 -3.17 -0.49 12.80
C SER A 168 -3.87 -1.16 13.99
N LEU A 169 -4.18 -0.39 15.01
CA LEU A 169 -4.80 -0.89 16.22
C LEU A 169 -6.31 -1.09 16.05
N VAL A 170 -6.96 -1.64 17.06
CA VAL A 170 -8.42 -1.85 17.11
C VAL A 170 -9.26 -0.58 16.90
N THR A 171 -8.64 0.59 16.89
CA THR A 171 -9.28 1.88 16.64
C THR A 171 -9.62 2.12 15.16
N HIS A 172 -8.87 1.52 14.24
CA HIS A 172 -9.01 1.73 12.79
C HIS A 172 -9.34 0.43 12.04
N PRO A 173 -10.46 -0.27 12.39
CA PRO A 173 -10.91 -1.38 11.57
C PRO A 173 -11.32 -0.87 10.19
N HIS A 174 -10.91 -1.59 9.16
CA HIS A 174 -11.17 -1.23 7.76
C HIS A 174 -11.54 -2.44 6.93
N LEU A 175 -12.05 -2.18 5.74
CA LEU A 175 -12.48 -3.20 4.79
C LEU A 175 -12.23 -2.71 3.36
N ALA A 176 -12.16 -3.61 2.39
CA ALA A 176 -12.35 -3.26 0.99
C ALA A 176 -13.79 -3.59 0.59
N ALA A 177 -14.53 -2.57 0.13
CA ALA A 177 -15.90 -2.73 -0.34
C ALA A 177 -15.95 -3.68 -1.55
N PRO A 178 -17.12 -4.27 -1.89
CA PRO A 178 -17.22 -5.13 -3.06
C PRO A 178 -16.86 -4.41 -4.37
N LEU A 179 -15.98 -5.02 -5.16
CA LEU A 179 -15.66 -4.60 -6.52
C LEU A 179 -16.87 -4.82 -7.43
N ARG A 180 -17.22 -3.81 -8.22
CA ARG A 180 -18.34 -3.86 -9.17
C ARG A 180 -17.89 -3.98 -10.62
N SER A 181 -16.77 -3.34 -10.97
CA SER A 181 -16.18 -3.44 -12.32
C SER A 181 -14.69 -3.09 -12.30
N GLY A 182 -13.96 -3.52 -13.33
CA GLY A 182 -12.52 -3.29 -13.46
C GLY A 182 -11.67 -4.21 -12.60
N VAL A 183 -10.42 -3.82 -12.39
CA VAL A 183 -9.45 -4.49 -11.52
C VAL A 183 -8.80 -3.43 -10.65
N LYS A 184 -8.83 -3.61 -9.34
CA LYS A 184 -8.16 -2.72 -8.39
C LYS A 184 -6.83 -3.28 -7.97
N TYR A 185 -5.82 -2.41 -7.90
CA TYR A 185 -4.53 -2.67 -7.27
C TYR A 185 -4.26 -1.66 -6.15
N GLY A 186 -3.77 -2.17 -5.03
CA GLY A 186 -3.27 -1.38 -3.92
C GLY A 186 -1.90 -1.89 -3.49
N LEU A 187 -1.07 -1.02 -2.97
CA LEU A 187 0.13 -1.43 -2.24
C LEU A 187 -0.19 -1.32 -0.75
N THR A 188 -0.03 -2.39 -0.01
CA THR A 188 -0.14 -2.39 1.45
C THR A 188 1.25 -2.34 2.06
N VAL A 189 1.41 -1.52 3.10
CA VAL A 189 2.67 -1.33 3.83
C VAL A 189 2.39 -1.54 5.31
N TRP A 190 3.12 -2.46 5.94
CA TRP A 190 3.05 -2.72 7.36
C TRP A 190 4.34 -2.32 8.07
N PHE A 191 4.18 -1.49 9.12
CA PHE A 191 5.26 -1.06 9.97
C PHE A 191 5.16 -1.72 11.34
N GLU A 192 6.31 -2.14 11.89
CA GLU A 192 6.40 -2.69 13.24
C GLU A 192 7.64 -2.20 13.96
N LEU A 193 7.60 -2.19 15.30
CA LEU A 193 8.78 -1.93 16.11
C LEU A 193 9.74 -3.13 16.02
N PRO A 194 11.03 -2.88 15.83
CA PRO A 194 12.04 -3.93 15.80
C PRO A 194 12.00 -4.77 17.09
N GLY A 195 11.97 -6.09 16.96
CA GLY A 195 12.09 -7.03 18.09
C GLY A 195 10.79 -7.39 18.81
N GLN A 196 9.62 -6.97 18.35
CA GLN A 196 8.35 -7.38 19.00
C GLN A 196 7.86 -8.79 18.60
N TYR A 197 8.45 -9.40 17.58
CA TYR A 197 8.04 -10.72 17.07
C TYR A 197 9.25 -11.64 16.76
N SER A 198 10.26 -11.60 17.61
CA SER A 198 11.38 -12.56 17.56
C SER A 198 11.13 -13.78 18.42
#